data_f9fd21d910d3be62a6352a9cc63de793
#
_entry.id   f9fd21d910d3be62a6352a9cc63de793
#
_cell.length_a   1.000
_cell.length_b   1.000
_cell.length_c   1.000
_cell.angle_alpha   90.00
_cell.angle_beta   90.00
_cell.angle_gamma   90.00
#
_symmetry.space_group_name_H-M   'P 1'
#
loop_
_entity.id
_entity.type
_entity.pdbx_description
1 polymer ?
#
loop_
_entity_poly.entity_id
_entity_poly.type
_entity_poly.pdbx_seq_one_letter_code
_entity_poly.pdbx_strand_id
1 'polypeptide(L)'
;SVITLLNVIDGAPFRIRDSIGNVAYINEKGTLIEKAGLSLIACEKSKEKTAVGKFIGIKQKNVVVIADELSELSESILQAGLTNLSKNPRFQLIGMSNPASRYDAFGVWAQPEKGWDSIESDADEWKTKYGGRYLRLDGERSPNILAGETIYPWLPTEEKLAEDRELLGPDSRGYKRMVSAVFFESDEEETIYSETGITRSGSMGPVAWKGTPVACAGLDPAFSNGGDRCILYTGLVGYDQSGHYVCELKDFIALLDDATNSAVPRSYQIVKMLKEELVKRKIDPSNLAVDSTGAGNPFCDIIEAEGLLNILRVSFGGKPSEKRVSVNSKLIGTELYANRCSELWFAGKELMRTKQLFGISNELAAEMTGRRFDMYKSGSLKMKVEGKPDFKSRLGKSPDIADAAFLCIDAARQRLGLVATEPPKNQANGMSGPAKSMKDLTSILQSSQLSGA
;
A
#
# COMPACT_ATOMS: atom_id res chain seq x y z
N SER A 1 26.35 -14.85 7.66
CA SER A 1 25.36 -15.82 8.17
C SER A 1 25.92 -16.60 9.35
N VAL A 2 25.07 -17.24 10.16
CA VAL A 2 25.50 -18.12 11.29
C VAL A 2 26.42 -19.23 10.78
N ILE A 3 26.16 -19.77 9.59
CA ILE A 3 26.99 -20.77 8.91
C ILE A 3 28.40 -20.23 8.66
N THR A 4 28.51 -18.99 8.18
CA THR A 4 29.81 -18.34 7.96
C THR A 4 30.57 -18.14 9.27
N LEU A 5 29.90 -17.78 10.34
CA LEU A 5 30.50 -17.61 11.67
C LEU A 5 31.01 -18.94 12.23
N LEU A 6 30.24 -20.02 12.10
CA LEU A 6 30.61 -21.36 12.58
C LEU A 6 31.77 -21.96 11.78
N ASN A 7 31.90 -21.63 10.49
CA ASN A 7 33.02 -22.05 9.66
C ASN A 7 34.36 -21.38 10.05
N VAL A 8 34.31 -20.27 10.78
CA VAL A 8 35.52 -19.54 11.27
C VAL A 8 36.03 -20.07 12.61
N ILE A 9 35.18 -20.81 13.33
CA ILE A 9 35.56 -21.38 14.66
C ILE A 9 36.21 -22.75 14.42
N ASP A 10 37.52 -22.73 14.38
CA ASP A 10 38.33 -23.96 14.28
C ASP A 10 38.07 -24.89 15.48
N GLY A 11 37.77 -26.17 15.19
CA GLY A 11 37.49 -27.16 16.26
C GLY A 11 36.06 -27.07 16.85
N ALA A 12 35.15 -26.30 16.29
CA ALA A 12 33.76 -26.27 16.74
C ALA A 12 33.11 -27.65 16.63
N PRO A 13 32.44 -28.14 17.69
CA PRO A 13 31.87 -29.50 17.73
C PRO A 13 30.51 -29.54 16.99
N PHE A 14 30.44 -28.99 15.78
CA PHE A 14 29.24 -28.93 14.99
C PHE A 14 29.44 -29.42 13.56
N ARG A 15 28.43 -30.07 13.02
CA ARG A 15 28.36 -30.44 11.59
C ARG A 15 27.23 -29.72 10.92
N ILE A 16 27.56 -28.99 9.82
CA ILE A 16 26.60 -28.28 9.01
C ILE A 16 25.95 -29.27 8.03
N ARG A 17 24.63 -29.22 7.94
CA ARG A 17 23.80 -30.02 7.00
C ARG A 17 22.95 -29.09 6.17
N ASP A 18 23.55 -28.51 5.13
CA ASP A 18 22.93 -27.46 4.30
C ASP A 18 21.61 -27.91 3.66
N SER A 19 21.51 -29.16 3.23
CA SER A 19 20.32 -29.68 2.56
C SER A 19 19.05 -29.67 3.42
N ILE A 20 19.18 -29.59 4.74
CA ILE A 20 18.06 -29.58 5.68
C ILE A 20 18.08 -28.36 6.61
N GLY A 21 18.95 -27.38 6.36
CA GLY A 21 19.05 -26.18 7.18
C GLY A 21 19.36 -26.47 8.64
N ASN A 22 20.28 -27.38 8.93
CA ASN A 22 20.58 -27.84 10.29
C ASN A 22 22.06 -27.76 10.57
N VAL A 23 22.42 -27.29 11.77
CA VAL A 23 23.76 -27.35 12.36
C VAL A 23 23.67 -28.25 13.58
N ALA A 24 24.15 -29.47 13.47
CA ALA A 24 24.02 -30.49 14.52
C ALA A 24 25.30 -30.60 15.37
N TYR A 25 25.11 -30.80 16.66
CA TYR A 25 26.20 -30.99 17.63
C TYR A 25 26.84 -32.35 17.50
N ILE A 26 28.17 -32.42 17.62
CA ILE A 26 28.96 -33.66 17.71
C ILE A 26 29.45 -33.83 19.14
N ASN A 27 29.10 -34.92 19.79
CA ASN A 27 29.54 -35.19 21.17
C ASN A 27 31.00 -35.63 21.23
N GLU A 28 31.55 -35.76 22.44
CA GLU A 28 32.95 -36.17 22.70
C GLU A 28 33.32 -37.55 22.09
N LYS A 29 32.30 -38.37 21.79
CA LYS A 29 32.50 -39.68 21.15
C LYS A 29 32.43 -39.61 19.62
N GLY A 30 32.36 -38.41 19.04
CA GLY A 30 32.21 -38.20 17.60
C GLY A 30 30.82 -38.52 17.04
N THR A 31 29.82 -38.73 17.93
CA THR A 31 28.46 -39.06 17.49
C THR A 31 27.67 -37.79 17.27
N LEU A 32 26.99 -37.73 16.11
CA LEU A 32 26.10 -36.64 15.76
C LEU A 32 24.81 -36.70 16.59
N ILE A 33 24.50 -35.62 17.29
CA ILE A 33 23.25 -35.46 18.05
C ILE A 33 22.29 -34.62 17.23
N GLU A 34 21.44 -35.24 16.41
CA GLU A 34 20.60 -34.60 15.41
C GLU A 34 19.63 -33.51 15.95
N LYS A 35 19.24 -33.61 17.21
CA LYS A 35 18.32 -32.68 17.86
C LYS A 35 19.01 -31.68 18.80
N ALA A 36 20.32 -31.62 18.80
CA ALA A 36 21.13 -30.63 19.53
C ALA A 36 21.86 -29.77 18.49
N GLY A 37 21.69 -28.46 18.57
CA GLY A 37 22.28 -27.51 17.65
C GLY A 37 21.28 -26.45 17.16
N LEU A 38 21.45 -25.95 15.95
CA LEU A 38 20.57 -24.96 15.30
C LEU A 38 19.78 -25.65 14.19
N SER A 39 18.47 -25.48 14.18
CA SER A 39 17.60 -26.01 13.12
C SER A 39 16.74 -24.87 12.53
N LEU A 40 16.74 -24.75 11.22
CA LEU A 40 15.84 -23.85 10.49
C LEU A 40 14.51 -24.58 10.22
N ILE A 41 13.39 -23.98 10.62
CA ILE A 41 12.05 -24.50 10.40
C ILE A 41 11.30 -23.48 9.55
N ALA A 42 11.08 -23.80 8.27
CA ALA A 42 10.22 -23.00 7.42
C ALA A 42 8.75 -23.18 7.81
N CYS A 43 8.06 -22.08 8.07
CA CYS A 43 6.66 -22.04 8.50
C CYS A 43 5.81 -21.39 7.41
N GLU A 44 5.37 -22.17 6.42
CA GLU A 44 4.42 -21.70 5.41
C GLU A 44 2.98 -21.98 5.86
N LYS A 45 2.06 -21.02 5.68
CA LYS A 45 0.62 -21.20 5.99
C LYS A 45 0.03 -22.45 5.32
N SER A 46 0.49 -22.77 4.11
CA SER A 46 0.08 -23.97 3.35
C SER A 46 0.57 -25.31 3.96
N LYS A 47 1.59 -25.27 4.80
CA LYS A 47 2.25 -26.45 5.40
C LYS A 47 2.23 -26.44 6.94
N GLU A 48 1.24 -25.80 7.50
CA GLU A 48 1.09 -25.58 8.95
C GLU A 48 1.21 -26.85 9.79
N LYS A 49 0.51 -27.93 9.40
CA LYS A 49 0.59 -29.24 10.11
C LYS A 49 2.00 -29.82 10.15
N THR A 50 2.79 -29.59 9.10
CA THR A 50 4.18 -30.05 9.03
C THR A 50 5.08 -29.24 9.95
N ALA A 51 4.90 -27.93 10.02
CA ALA A 51 5.63 -27.04 10.90
C ALA A 51 5.34 -27.37 12.37
N VAL A 52 4.06 -27.48 12.74
CA VAL A 52 3.60 -27.93 14.08
C VAL A 52 4.25 -29.26 14.47
N GLY A 53 4.26 -30.24 13.57
CA GLY A 53 4.89 -31.55 13.84
C GLY A 53 6.40 -31.46 14.13
N LYS A 54 7.12 -30.54 13.46
CA LYS A 54 8.54 -30.32 13.74
C LYS A 54 8.76 -29.72 15.14
N PHE A 55 7.95 -28.76 15.57
CA PHE A 55 8.00 -28.17 16.91
C PHE A 55 7.70 -29.19 18.01
N ILE A 56 6.67 -30.03 17.82
CA ILE A 56 6.28 -31.08 18.76
C ILE A 56 7.45 -32.11 18.99
N GLY A 57 8.27 -32.32 17.96
CA GLY A 57 9.39 -33.25 18.00
C GLY A 57 10.61 -32.76 18.82
N ILE A 58 10.67 -31.51 19.24
CA ILE A 58 11.80 -30.93 19.96
C ILE A 58 11.65 -31.25 21.46
N LYS A 59 12.46 -32.19 21.96
CA LYS A 59 12.49 -32.62 23.37
C LYS A 59 13.88 -32.45 23.95
N GLN A 60 14.34 -31.21 24.05
CA GLN A 60 15.66 -30.88 24.58
C GLN A 60 15.55 -30.13 25.91
N LYS A 61 16.59 -30.24 26.76
CA LYS A 61 16.64 -29.58 28.07
C LYS A 61 16.67 -28.05 27.95
N ASN A 62 17.43 -27.53 26.99
CA ASN A 62 17.52 -26.09 26.70
C ASN A 62 16.99 -25.89 25.30
N VAL A 63 15.97 -25.05 25.13
CA VAL A 63 15.39 -24.72 23.83
C VAL A 63 15.23 -23.21 23.72
N VAL A 64 15.81 -22.64 22.66
CA VAL A 64 15.57 -21.25 22.25
C VAL A 64 14.93 -21.29 20.88
N VAL A 65 13.76 -20.70 20.76
CA VAL A 65 13.07 -20.48 19.47
C VAL A 65 13.22 -19.03 19.11
N ILE A 66 13.77 -18.77 17.93
CA ILE A 66 13.84 -17.42 17.34
C ILE A 66 12.84 -17.42 16.20
N ALA A 67 11.78 -16.65 16.34
CA ALA A 67 10.74 -16.47 15.34
C ALA A 67 10.94 -15.14 14.62
N ASP A 68 11.40 -15.19 13.39
CA ASP A 68 11.52 -14.04 12.50
C ASP A 68 10.21 -13.84 11.76
N GLU A 69 9.82 -12.58 11.50
CA GLU A 69 8.54 -12.17 10.91
C GLU A 69 7.34 -12.82 11.66
N LEU A 70 7.35 -12.71 12.99
CA LEU A 70 6.36 -13.38 13.86
C LEU A 70 4.91 -13.04 13.55
N SER A 71 4.62 -11.83 13.00
CA SER A 71 3.29 -11.43 12.54
C SER A 71 2.75 -12.30 11.39
N GLU A 72 3.65 -12.93 10.61
CA GLU A 72 3.29 -13.78 9.48
C GLU A 72 3.01 -15.25 9.87
N LEU A 73 3.37 -15.64 11.08
CA LEU A 73 3.13 -17.01 11.56
C LEU A 73 1.65 -17.22 11.89
N SER A 74 1.15 -18.45 11.68
CA SER A 74 -0.18 -18.80 12.17
C SER A 74 -0.17 -18.97 13.69
N GLU A 75 -1.25 -18.54 14.34
CA GLU A 75 -1.39 -18.68 15.81
C GLU A 75 -1.29 -20.14 16.29
N SER A 76 -1.78 -21.08 15.48
CA SER A 76 -1.73 -22.51 15.80
C SER A 76 -0.30 -23.07 15.88
N ILE A 77 0.64 -22.58 15.06
CA ILE A 77 2.06 -22.96 15.13
C ILE A 77 2.64 -22.51 16.47
N LEU A 78 2.33 -21.29 16.89
CA LEU A 78 2.77 -20.76 18.18
C LEU A 78 2.14 -21.51 19.35
N GLN A 79 0.83 -21.74 19.33
CA GLN A 79 0.12 -22.48 20.39
C GLN A 79 0.67 -23.89 20.55
N ALA A 80 0.97 -24.58 19.43
CA ALA A 80 1.56 -25.92 19.48
C ALA A 80 2.98 -25.91 20.04
N GLY A 81 3.81 -24.95 19.63
CA GLY A 81 5.15 -24.76 20.16
C GLY A 81 5.13 -24.55 21.67
N LEU A 82 4.28 -23.66 22.14
CA LEU A 82 4.16 -23.31 23.55
C LEU A 82 3.61 -24.44 24.40
N THR A 83 2.54 -25.10 23.97
CA THR A 83 1.94 -26.20 24.72
C THR A 83 2.95 -27.32 25.00
N ASN A 84 3.85 -27.56 24.04
CA ASN A 84 4.89 -28.58 24.16
C ASN A 84 6.16 -28.13 24.91
N LEU A 85 6.48 -26.84 24.77
CA LEU A 85 7.74 -26.30 25.30
C LEU A 85 7.55 -25.56 26.63
N SER A 86 6.32 -25.09 26.94
CA SER A 86 6.03 -24.40 28.22
C SER A 86 6.32 -25.19 29.47
N LYS A 87 6.31 -26.53 29.38
CA LYS A 87 6.71 -27.43 30.48
C LYS A 87 8.22 -27.51 30.68
N ASN A 88 9.00 -26.93 29.76
CA ASN A 88 10.46 -26.90 29.86
C ASN A 88 10.87 -25.59 30.56
N PRO A 89 11.46 -25.67 31.78
CA PRO A 89 11.85 -24.48 32.56
C PRO A 89 12.98 -23.65 31.90
N ARG A 90 13.62 -24.18 30.86
CA ARG A 90 14.69 -23.52 30.10
C ARG A 90 14.28 -23.24 28.65
N PHE A 91 12.98 -23.11 28.41
CA PHE A 91 12.46 -22.68 27.14
C PHE A 91 12.48 -21.14 27.05
N GLN A 92 12.96 -20.62 25.93
CA GLN A 92 12.91 -19.20 25.60
C GLN A 92 12.35 -19.01 24.20
N LEU A 93 11.47 -18.03 24.02
CA LEU A 93 10.99 -17.57 22.73
C LEU A 93 11.41 -16.13 22.52
N ILE A 94 12.10 -15.87 21.41
CA ILE A 94 12.45 -14.53 20.93
C ILE A 94 11.67 -14.31 19.64
N GLY A 95 10.70 -13.39 19.65
CA GLY A 95 9.93 -13.02 18.48
C GLY A 95 10.37 -11.66 17.94
N MET A 96 10.55 -11.56 16.62
CA MET A 96 10.89 -10.32 15.93
C MET A 96 9.90 -10.10 14.82
N SER A 97 9.34 -8.89 14.71
CA SER A 97 8.47 -8.48 13.62
C SER A 97 8.21 -6.98 13.68
N ASN A 98 7.76 -6.40 12.57
CA ASN A 98 7.08 -5.12 12.62
C ASN A 98 5.65 -5.32 13.15
N PRO A 99 5.14 -4.43 14.02
CA PRO A 99 3.77 -4.53 14.50
C PRO A 99 2.78 -4.35 13.35
N ALA A 100 2.01 -5.39 13.04
CA ALA A 100 0.98 -5.35 12.00
C ALA A 100 -0.41 -5.21 12.61
N SER A 101 -0.77 -6.09 13.56
CA SER A 101 -2.05 -6.07 14.26
C SER A 101 -1.86 -6.47 15.72
N ARG A 102 -2.76 -6.01 16.61
CA ARG A 102 -2.84 -6.50 18.00
C ARG A 102 -3.36 -7.94 18.10
N TYR A 103 -3.93 -8.46 17.00
CA TYR A 103 -4.58 -9.79 16.93
C TYR A 103 -3.79 -10.82 16.12
N ASP A 104 -2.71 -10.44 15.44
CA ASP A 104 -1.80 -11.40 14.83
C ASP A 104 -0.94 -12.10 15.88
N ALA A 105 -0.14 -13.07 15.47
CA ALA A 105 0.70 -13.82 16.37
C ALA A 105 1.68 -12.94 17.15
N PHE A 106 2.23 -11.90 16.54
CA PHE A 106 3.14 -10.98 17.21
C PHE A 106 2.41 -10.10 18.23
N GLY A 107 1.24 -9.53 17.86
CA GLY A 107 0.42 -8.71 18.74
C GLY A 107 -0.11 -9.49 19.95
N VAL A 108 -0.55 -10.74 19.76
CA VAL A 108 -0.97 -11.61 20.86
C VAL A 108 0.17 -11.85 21.86
N TRP A 109 1.39 -12.07 21.35
CA TRP A 109 2.58 -12.28 22.21
C TRP A 109 3.10 -11.02 22.85
N ALA A 110 3.00 -9.90 22.15
CA ALA A 110 3.39 -8.59 22.67
C ALA A 110 2.36 -8.01 23.65
N GLN A 111 1.15 -8.60 23.78
CA GLN A 111 0.07 -8.07 24.60
C GLN A 111 0.58 -7.73 26.02
N PRO A 112 0.40 -6.49 26.52
CA PRO A 112 0.76 -6.10 27.85
C PRO A 112 0.06 -6.93 28.93
N GLU A 113 0.71 -7.18 30.06
CA GLU A 113 0.19 -8.02 31.15
C GLU A 113 -1.20 -7.58 31.63
N LYS A 114 -1.46 -6.26 31.63
CA LYS A 114 -2.75 -5.66 32.05
C LYS A 114 -3.64 -5.22 30.88
N GLY A 115 -3.31 -5.64 29.63
CA GLY A 115 -4.04 -5.23 28.42
C GLY A 115 -3.45 -3.98 27.77
N TRP A 116 -3.84 -3.75 26.51
CA TRP A 116 -3.31 -2.66 25.68
C TRP A 116 -3.61 -1.25 26.23
N ASP A 117 -4.72 -1.07 26.95
CA ASP A 117 -5.11 0.21 27.56
C ASP A 117 -4.26 0.58 28.79
N SER A 118 -3.37 -0.30 29.22
CA SER A 118 -2.50 -0.08 30.39
C SER A 118 -1.17 0.56 30.06
N ILE A 119 -0.88 0.80 28.80
CA ILE A 119 0.37 1.38 28.30
C ILE A 119 0.10 2.54 27.35
N GLU A 120 1.04 3.49 27.27
CA GLU A 120 1.03 4.50 26.20
C GLU A 120 1.37 3.86 24.85
N SER A 121 0.80 4.39 23.77
CA SER A 121 0.96 3.82 22.42
C SER A 121 2.42 3.80 21.92
N ASP A 122 3.25 4.70 22.44
CA ASP A 122 4.66 4.88 22.11
C ASP A 122 5.62 4.37 23.22
N ALA A 123 5.12 3.60 24.18
CA ALA A 123 5.95 2.98 25.20
C ALA A 123 7.06 2.12 24.57
N ASP A 124 8.29 2.24 25.10
CA ASP A 124 9.46 1.53 24.57
C ASP A 124 9.56 0.08 25.07
N GLU A 125 8.98 -0.20 26.24
CA GLU A 125 9.13 -1.49 26.91
C GLU A 125 7.93 -1.78 27.80
N TRP A 126 7.50 -3.06 27.84
CA TRP A 126 6.52 -3.52 28.82
C TRP A 126 6.64 -5.01 29.09
N LYS A 127 6.06 -5.45 30.22
CA LYS A 127 5.92 -6.85 30.56
C LYS A 127 4.72 -7.44 29.81
N THR A 128 4.93 -8.57 29.14
CA THR A 128 3.87 -9.21 28.38
C THR A 128 3.00 -10.14 29.23
N LYS A 129 1.77 -10.40 28.78
CA LYS A 129 0.81 -11.32 29.41
C LYS A 129 1.39 -12.74 29.64
N TYR A 130 2.32 -13.14 28.82
CA TYR A 130 2.97 -14.45 28.90
C TYR A 130 4.26 -14.46 29.74
N GLY A 131 4.50 -13.42 30.53
CA GLY A 131 5.64 -13.32 31.44
C GLY A 131 6.97 -12.94 30.78
N GLY A 132 6.94 -12.59 29.48
CA GLY A 132 8.07 -12.07 28.75
C GLY A 132 8.18 -10.55 28.83
N ARG A 133 9.08 -10.00 28.03
CA ARG A 133 9.31 -8.56 27.87
C ARG A 133 9.21 -8.19 26.40
N TYR A 134 8.46 -7.15 26.09
CA TYR A 134 8.47 -6.50 24.78
C TYR A 134 9.45 -5.34 24.79
N LEU A 135 10.17 -5.19 23.69
CA LEU A 135 11.06 -4.05 23.40
C LEU A 135 10.67 -3.46 22.07
N ARG A 136 10.35 -2.17 22.06
CA ARG A 136 10.12 -1.39 20.84
C ARG A 136 11.46 -0.84 20.34
N LEU A 137 11.78 -1.12 19.10
CA LEU A 137 12.96 -0.59 18.43
C LEU A 137 12.52 0.50 17.44
N ASP A 138 12.48 1.73 17.94
CA ASP A 138 12.09 2.91 17.15
C ASP A 138 13.25 3.35 16.25
N GLY A 139 13.01 3.36 14.93
CA GLY A 139 14.00 3.78 13.94
C GLY A 139 14.43 5.24 14.09
N GLU A 140 13.52 6.13 14.53
CA GLU A 140 13.85 7.54 14.77
C GLU A 140 14.77 7.75 15.98
N ARG A 141 14.91 6.71 16.80
CA ARG A 141 15.80 6.70 17.97
C ARG A 141 16.98 5.75 17.79
N SER A 142 17.32 5.42 16.53
CA SER A 142 18.49 4.60 16.24
C SER A 142 19.78 5.30 16.71
N PRO A 143 20.84 4.56 17.05
CA PRO A 143 22.11 5.14 17.45
C PRO A 143 22.68 6.15 16.44
N ASN A 144 22.50 5.92 15.13
CA ASN A 144 22.95 6.86 14.10
C ASN A 144 22.22 8.20 14.17
N ILE A 145 20.90 8.16 14.40
CA ILE A 145 20.07 9.37 14.52
C ILE A 145 20.42 10.15 15.77
N LEU A 146 20.54 9.45 16.90
CA LEU A 146 20.88 10.08 18.18
C LEU A 146 22.29 10.68 18.20
N ALA A 147 23.23 10.09 17.46
CA ALA A 147 24.61 10.61 17.34
C ALA A 147 24.75 11.71 16.27
N GLY A 148 23.78 11.85 15.35
CA GLY A 148 23.88 12.77 14.22
C GLY A 148 24.88 12.34 13.15
N GLU A 149 25.37 11.09 13.20
CA GLU A 149 26.33 10.52 12.24
C GLU A 149 26.12 9.01 12.05
N THR A 150 26.57 8.47 10.94
CA THR A 150 26.45 7.04 10.63
C THR A 150 27.54 6.23 11.34
N ILE A 151 27.28 5.78 12.57
CA ILE A 151 28.18 4.91 13.34
C ILE A 151 28.04 3.46 12.85
N TYR A 152 26.79 3.02 12.57
CA TYR A 152 26.50 1.65 12.17
C TYR A 152 25.81 1.66 10.79
N PRO A 153 26.48 1.25 9.72
CA PRO A 153 25.92 1.34 8.34
C PRO A 153 24.65 0.52 8.10
N TRP A 154 24.36 -0.47 8.96
CA TRP A 154 23.19 -1.34 8.87
C TRP A 154 21.98 -0.86 9.67
N LEU A 155 22.10 0.20 10.46
CA LEU A 155 21.01 0.83 11.20
C LEU A 155 20.42 2.01 10.41
N PRO A 156 19.18 2.43 10.70
CA PRO A 156 18.56 3.60 10.08
C PRO A 156 19.46 4.83 10.16
N THR A 157 19.56 5.55 9.06
CA THR A 157 20.25 6.85 8.93
C THR A 157 19.24 7.95 8.70
N GLU A 158 19.61 9.22 8.93
CA GLU A 158 18.72 10.37 8.68
C GLU A 158 18.30 10.45 7.20
N GLU A 159 19.20 10.12 6.27
CA GLU A 159 18.87 10.07 4.84
C GLU A 159 17.75 9.05 4.56
N LYS A 160 17.88 7.85 5.13
CA LYS A 160 16.86 6.80 4.98
C LYS A 160 15.54 7.19 5.64
N LEU A 161 15.56 7.78 6.83
CA LEU A 161 14.35 8.26 7.48
C LEU A 161 13.66 9.40 6.72
N ALA A 162 14.44 10.29 6.09
CA ALA A 162 13.89 11.35 5.24
C ALA A 162 13.16 10.77 4.02
N GLU A 163 13.71 9.75 3.38
CA GLU A 163 13.06 9.00 2.31
C GLU A 163 11.77 8.34 2.80
N ASP A 164 11.80 7.66 3.95
CA ASP A 164 10.65 6.97 4.52
C ASP A 164 9.55 7.97 4.94
N ARG A 165 9.90 9.15 5.45
CA ARG A 165 8.94 10.24 5.74
C ARG A 165 8.31 10.79 4.47
N GLU A 166 9.08 10.97 3.40
CA GLU A 166 8.56 11.39 2.09
C GLU A 166 7.63 10.33 1.50
N LEU A 167 8.02 9.06 1.58
CA LEU A 167 7.30 7.94 1.01
C LEU A 167 5.97 7.65 1.73
N LEU A 168 6.02 7.54 3.05
CA LEU A 168 4.89 7.06 3.85
C LEU A 168 4.07 8.22 4.45
N GLY A 169 4.71 9.36 4.68
CA GLY A 169 4.18 10.44 5.52
C GLY A 169 4.40 10.15 7.01
N PRO A 170 4.99 11.09 7.78
CA PRO A 170 5.42 10.84 9.16
C PRO A 170 4.27 10.52 10.13
N ASP A 171 3.05 10.97 9.83
CA ASP A 171 1.87 10.73 10.65
C ASP A 171 1.05 9.53 10.19
N SER A 172 1.44 8.86 9.10
CA SER A 172 0.73 7.69 8.59
C SER A 172 0.91 6.48 9.50
N ARG A 173 -0.07 5.58 9.50
CA ARG A 173 0.06 4.28 10.18
C ARG A 173 1.23 3.47 9.61
N GLY A 174 1.44 3.53 8.29
CA GLY A 174 2.54 2.87 7.62
C GLY A 174 3.89 3.28 8.19
N TYR A 175 4.15 4.58 8.30
CA TYR A 175 5.37 5.11 8.89
C TYR A 175 5.52 4.69 10.37
N LYS A 176 4.48 4.92 11.17
CA LYS A 176 4.49 4.57 12.59
C LYS A 176 4.70 3.08 12.83
N ARG A 177 4.12 2.22 11.98
CA ARG A 177 4.33 0.77 12.05
C ARG A 177 5.73 0.34 11.63
N MET A 178 6.21 0.85 10.51
CA MET A 178 7.46 0.39 9.89
C MET A 178 8.70 1.04 10.47
N VAL A 179 8.62 2.30 10.88
CA VAL A 179 9.74 3.09 11.41
C VAL A 179 9.67 3.18 12.93
N SER A 180 8.53 3.62 13.47
CA SER A 180 8.40 3.84 14.93
C SER A 180 7.98 2.59 15.70
N ALA A 181 7.69 1.46 15.03
CA ALA A 181 7.32 0.17 15.61
C ALA A 181 6.15 0.24 16.62
N VAL A 182 5.08 0.98 16.27
CA VAL A 182 3.89 1.21 17.12
C VAL A 182 2.74 0.27 16.73
N PHE A 183 2.08 -0.36 17.71
CA PHE A 183 0.82 -1.08 17.53
C PHE A 183 -0.38 -0.12 17.53
N PHE A 184 -1.33 -0.35 16.62
CA PHE A 184 -2.57 0.41 16.57
C PHE A 184 -3.76 -0.34 17.19
N GLU A 185 -4.76 0.43 17.66
CA GLU A 185 -5.94 -0.12 18.36
C GLU A 185 -6.89 -0.91 17.46
N SER A 186 -6.99 -0.57 16.18
CA SER A 186 -7.90 -1.21 15.25
C SER A 186 -7.17 -1.91 14.12
N ASP A 187 -7.74 -3.07 13.71
CA ASP A 187 -7.41 -3.79 12.47
C ASP A 187 -7.90 -3.05 11.21
N GLU A 188 -8.28 -1.77 11.32
CA GLU A 188 -8.59 -0.99 10.14
C GLU A 188 -7.36 -0.96 9.25
N GLU A 189 -7.35 -1.86 8.29
CA GLU A 189 -6.34 -1.94 7.25
C GLU A 189 -6.25 -0.59 6.56
N GLU A 190 -5.03 -0.16 6.32
CA GLU A 190 -4.77 1.17 5.78
C GLU A 190 -5.32 1.26 4.36
N THR A 191 -6.34 2.07 4.18
CA THR A 191 -6.84 2.41 2.84
C THR A 191 -5.95 3.48 2.22
N ILE A 192 -5.83 3.46 0.89
CA ILE A 192 -5.02 4.44 0.17
C ILE A 192 -5.59 5.84 0.34
N TYR A 193 -6.92 5.95 0.38
CA TYR A 193 -7.66 7.19 0.54
C TYR A 193 -8.60 7.13 1.73
N SER A 194 -8.75 8.24 2.44
CA SER A 194 -9.78 8.40 3.49
C SER A 194 -10.85 9.39 3.04
N GLU A 195 -12.08 9.22 3.49
CA GLU A 195 -13.19 10.16 3.20
C GLU A 195 -12.84 11.58 3.64
N THR A 196 -12.27 11.71 4.84
CA THR A 196 -11.82 13.01 5.36
C THR A 196 -10.69 13.62 4.52
N GLY A 197 -9.78 12.78 3.97
CA GLY A 197 -8.70 13.20 3.08
C GLY A 197 -9.25 13.77 1.77
N ILE A 198 -10.19 13.07 1.13
CA ILE A 198 -10.83 13.52 -0.13
C ILE A 198 -11.59 14.82 0.12
N THR A 199 -12.38 14.92 1.18
CA THR A 199 -13.17 16.12 1.50
C THR A 199 -12.27 17.33 1.80
N ARG A 200 -11.23 17.15 2.64
CA ARG A 200 -10.31 18.24 3.01
C ARG A 200 -9.41 18.72 1.87
N SER A 201 -9.09 17.86 0.91
CA SER A 201 -8.29 18.25 -0.23
C SER A 201 -8.99 19.24 -1.19
N GLY A 202 -10.34 19.32 -1.13
CA GLY A 202 -11.16 20.07 -2.06
C GLY A 202 -11.30 19.37 -3.42
N SER A 203 -10.88 18.12 -3.53
CA SER A 203 -10.86 17.37 -4.81
C SER A 203 -12.23 17.00 -5.35
N MET A 204 -13.32 17.18 -4.61
CA MET A 204 -14.69 16.95 -5.09
C MET A 204 -15.26 18.12 -5.89
N GLY A 205 -14.67 19.31 -5.80
CA GLY A 205 -15.12 20.51 -6.51
C GLY A 205 -14.68 20.56 -7.99
N PRO A 206 -15.30 21.43 -8.79
CA PRO A 206 -14.89 21.69 -10.15
C PRO A 206 -13.67 22.62 -10.21
N VAL A 207 -13.00 22.63 -11.37
CA VAL A 207 -11.89 23.54 -11.67
C VAL A 207 -12.38 24.80 -12.37
N ALA A 208 -11.92 25.97 -11.92
CA ALA A 208 -12.03 27.21 -12.67
C ALA A 208 -10.82 27.32 -13.64
N TRP A 209 -11.06 27.10 -14.92
CA TRP A 209 -10.02 27.00 -15.93
C TRP A 209 -9.46 28.35 -16.39
N LYS A 210 -8.14 28.39 -16.57
CA LYS A 210 -7.44 29.47 -17.28
C LYS A 210 -7.09 28.98 -18.68
N GLY A 211 -7.93 29.35 -19.66
CA GLY A 211 -7.80 28.85 -21.03
C GLY A 211 -8.59 27.57 -21.29
N THR A 212 -8.31 26.93 -22.42
CA THR A 212 -9.01 25.70 -22.83
C THR A 212 -8.26 24.47 -22.36
N PRO A 213 -8.83 23.64 -21.48
CA PRO A 213 -8.20 22.39 -21.06
C PRO A 213 -8.21 21.34 -22.18
N VAL A 214 -7.32 20.38 -22.12
CA VAL A 214 -7.24 19.24 -23.03
C VAL A 214 -7.94 18.03 -22.41
N ALA A 215 -8.75 17.34 -23.22
CA ALA A 215 -9.48 16.16 -22.78
C ALA A 215 -8.62 14.89 -22.83
N CYS A 216 -8.82 14.02 -21.85
CA CYS A 216 -8.21 12.68 -21.77
C CYS A 216 -9.21 11.66 -21.23
N ALA A 217 -8.89 10.37 -21.38
CA ALA A 217 -9.75 9.30 -20.89
C ALA A 217 -8.96 8.08 -20.42
N GLY A 218 -9.61 7.26 -19.59
CA GLY A 218 -9.16 5.94 -19.20
C GLY A 218 -10.25 4.89 -19.42
N LEU A 219 -9.89 3.75 -19.96
CA LEU A 219 -10.80 2.62 -20.22
C LEU A 219 -10.35 1.40 -19.46
N ASP A 220 -11.18 0.91 -18.54
CA ASP A 220 -11.06 -0.39 -17.89
C ASP A 220 -12.01 -1.37 -18.59
N PRO A 221 -11.52 -2.25 -19.51
CA PRO A 221 -12.36 -3.14 -20.28
C PRO A 221 -12.79 -4.35 -19.44
N ALA A 222 -14.05 -4.76 -19.53
CA ALA A 222 -14.55 -5.99 -18.94
C ALA A 222 -15.06 -6.94 -20.03
N PHE A 223 -14.66 -8.20 -19.97
CA PHE A 223 -14.98 -9.23 -20.95
C PHE A 223 -15.80 -10.37 -20.37
N SER A 224 -16.06 -10.37 -19.06
CA SER A 224 -16.78 -11.45 -18.38
C SER A 224 -18.26 -11.16 -18.23
N ASN A 225 -19.10 -12.20 -18.35
CA ASN A 225 -20.53 -12.13 -18.02
C ASN A 225 -20.77 -12.04 -16.49
N GLY A 226 -19.73 -11.83 -15.69
CA GLY A 226 -19.74 -12.03 -14.24
C GLY A 226 -19.68 -10.76 -13.39
N GLY A 227 -20.20 -9.63 -13.84
CA GLY A 227 -20.42 -8.46 -13.00
C GLY A 227 -19.36 -7.36 -13.05
N ASP A 228 -18.23 -7.51 -13.78
CA ASP A 228 -17.31 -6.41 -14.03
C ASP A 228 -17.82 -5.55 -15.19
N ARG A 229 -17.66 -4.23 -15.08
CA ARG A 229 -18.20 -3.25 -16.03
C ARG A 229 -17.09 -2.68 -16.90
N CYS A 230 -17.33 -2.60 -18.23
CA CYS A 230 -16.45 -1.84 -19.12
C CYS A 230 -16.68 -0.35 -18.89
N ILE A 231 -15.77 0.33 -18.22
CA ILE A 231 -15.90 1.73 -17.82
C ILE A 231 -14.95 2.62 -18.59
N LEU A 232 -15.50 3.63 -19.28
CA LEU A 232 -14.76 4.77 -19.82
C LEU A 232 -14.87 5.93 -18.82
N TYR A 233 -13.77 6.39 -18.26
CA TYR A 233 -13.69 7.59 -17.43
C TYR A 233 -13.05 8.73 -18.19
N THR A 234 -13.60 9.94 -18.08
CA THR A 234 -13.13 11.13 -18.81
C THR A 234 -12.59 12.20 -17.87
N GLY A 235 -11.64 12.99 -18.36
CA GLY A 235 -11.03 14.07 -17.60
C GLY A 235 -10.57 15.22 -18.48
N LEU A 236 -10.30 16.34 -17.84
CA LEU A 236 -9.75 17.56 -18.44
C LEU A 236 -8.46 17.95 -17.75
N VAL A 237 -7.47 18.37 -18.49
CA VAL A 237 -6.15 18.75 -17.99
C VAL A 237 -5.76 20.13 -18.50
N GLY A 238 -5.30 21.00 -17.63
CA GLY A 238 -4.93 22.37 -18.01
C GLY A 238 -4.54 23.20 -16.80
N TYR A 239 -4.41 24.50 -17.01
CA TYR A 239 -4.11 25.45 -15.94
C TYR A 239 -5.39 25.97 -15.29
N ASP A 240 -5.42 26.00 -13.96
CA ASP A 240 -6.46 26.71 -13.21
C ASP A 240 -6.19 28.23 -13.17
N GLN A 241 -7.09 28.98 -12.54
CA GLN A 241 -6.95 30.44 -12.42
C GLN A 241 -5.71 30.87 -11.63
N SER A 242 -5.14 30.00 -10.81
CA SER A 242 -3.92 30.27 -10.07
C SER A 242 -2.65 30.02 -10.90
N GLY A 243 -2.79 29.40 -12.07
CA GLY A 243 -1.68 28.94 -12.91
C GLY A 243 -1.12 27.60 -12.49
N HIS A 244 -1.82 26.84 -11.63
CA HIS A 244 -1.46 25.48 -11.29
C HIS A 244 -1.96 24.52 -12.37
N TYR A 245 -1.12 23.55 -12.79
CA TYR A 245 -1.49 22.57 -13.82
C TYR A 245 -2.20 21.40 -13.16
N VAL A 246 -3.49 21.21 -13.49
CA VAL A 246 -4.39 20.34 -12.73
C VAL A 246 -5.17 19.39 -13.66
N CYS A 247 -5.71 18.33 -13.07
CA CYS A 247 -6.64 17.39 -13.70
C CYS A 247 -8.01 17.44 -13.01
N GLU A 248 -9.06 17.61 -13.77
CA GLU A 248 -10.45 17.47 -13.33
C GLU A 248 -11.06 16.22 -13.93
N LEU A 249 -11.43 15.26 -13.11
CA LEU A 249 -12.22 14.11 -13.49
C LEU A 249 -13.67 14.55 -13.74
N LYS A 250 -14.26 14.12 -14.86
CA LYS A 250 -15.58 14.62 -15.26
C LYS A 250 -16.69 13.61 -15.00
N ASP A 251 -16.80 12.64 -15.86
CA ASP A 251 -17.84 11.62 -15.81
C ASP A 251 -17.30 10.27 -16.25
N PHE A 252 -18.03 9.22 -15.89
CA PHE A 252 -17.77 7.88 -16.38
C PHE A 252 -19.01 7.31 -17.09
N ILE A 253 -18.76 6.40 -18.03
CA ILE A 253 -19.79 5.73 -18.81
C ILE A 253 -19.51 4.24 -18.81
N ALA A 254 -20.53 3.44 -18.51
CA ALA A 254 -20.48 2.02 -18.76
C ALA A 254 -20.77 1.76 -20.25
N LEU A 255 -19.79 1.20 -20.95
CA LEU A 255 -19.96 0.74 -22.32
C LEU A 255 -20.58 -0.66 -22.29
N LEU A 256 -21.84 -0.75 -22.67
CA LEU A 256 -22.62 -2.00 -22.57
C LEU A 256 -22.87 -2.56 -23.97
N ASP A 257 -22.42 -3.79 -24.21
CA ASP A 257 -22.74 -4.50 -25.42
C ASP A 257 -24.19 -4.99 -25.44
N ASP A 258 -24.74 -5.11 -26.63
CA ASP A 258 -26.05 -5.75 -26.85
C ASP A 258 -25.84 -7.26 -27.01
N ALA A 259 -26.10 -8.00 -25.93
CA ALA A 259 -25.97 -9.45 -25.90
C ALA A 259 -26.93 -10.19 -26.86
N THR A 260 -27.98 -9.50 -27.36
CA THR A 260 -28.93 -10.06 -28.33
C THR A 260 -28.43 -9.96 -29.77
N ASN A 261 -27.46 -9.07 -30.01
CA ASN A 261 -26.83 -8.90 -31.33
C ASN A 261 -25.65 -9.84 -31.51
N SER A 262 -25.94 -11.07 -31.94
CA SER A 262 -24.90 -12.08 -32.22
C SER A 262 -24.15 -11.86 -33.54
N ALA A 263 -24.60 -10.95 -34.41
CA ALA A 263 -23.99 -10.67 -35.71
C ALA A 263 -22.68 -9.88 -35.58
N VAL A 264 -22.48 -9.12 -34.49
CA VAL A 264 -21.28 -8.33 -34.24
C VAL A 264 -20.63 -8.78 -32.93
N PRO A 265 -19.34 -9.20 -32.94
CA PRO A 265 -18.66 -9.55 -31.70
C PRO A 265 -18.70 -8.42 -30.68
N ARG A 266 -18.83 -8.78 -29.38
CA ARG A 266 -18.96 -7.83 -28.25
C ARG A 266 -17.87 -6.76 -28.24
N SER A 267 -16.60 -7.15 -28.46
CA SER A 267 -15.47 -6.22 -28.53
C SER A 267 -15.63 -5.13 -29.59
N TYR A 268 -16.17 -5.47 -30.77
CA TYR A 268 -16.44 -4.48 -31.84
C TYR A 268 -17.62 -3.55 -31.51
N GLN A 269 -18.63 -4.07 -30.82
CA GLN A 269 -19.74 -3.22 -30.34
C GLN A 269 -19.22 -2.19 -29.34
N ILE A 270 -18.38 -2.61 -28.38
CA ILE A 270 -17.75 -1.71 -27.39
C ILE A 270 -16.85 -0.69 -28.07
N VAL A 271 -16.02 -1.08 -29.04
CA VAL A 271 -15.13 -0.15 -29.77
C VAL A 271 -15.95 0.88 -30.57
N LYS A 272 -17.07 0.49 -31.15
CA LYS A 272 -17.96 1.45 -31.82
C LYS A 272 -18.47 2.52 -30.85
N MET A 273 -19.01 2.12 -29.71
CA MET A 273 -19.46 3.08 -28.67
C MET A 273 -18.30 3.94 -28.15
N LEU A 274 -17.12 3.34 -27.94
CA LEU A 274 -15.93 4.08 -27.55
C LEU A 274 -15.60 5.20 -28.54
N LYS A 275 -15.61 4.90 -29.87
CA LYS A 275 -15.40 5.92 -30.92
C LYS A 275 -16.40 7.07 -30.83
N GLU A 276 -17.68 6.75 -30.70
CA GLU A 276 -18.75 7.73 -30.57
C GLU A 276 -18.54 8.64 -29.35
N GLU A 277 -18.18 8.08 -28.21
CA GLU A 277 -17.95 8.83 -26.98
C GLU A 277 -16.66 9.69 -27.04
N LEU A 278 -15.59 9.21 -27.66
CA LEU A 278 -14.36 9.99 -27.86
C LEU A 278 -14.62 11.19 -28.75
N VAL A 279 -15.34 11.01 -29.88
CA VAL A 279 -15.72 12.10 -30.80
C VAL A 279 -16.61 13.12 -30.09
N LYS A 280 -17.66 12.68 -29.41
CA LYS A 280 -18.60 13.54 -28.67
C LYS A 280 -17.89 14.42 -27.64
N ARG A 281 -16.85 13.90 -26.97
CA ARG A 281 -16.09 14.60 -25.95
C ARG A 281 -14.82 15.27 -26.47
N LYS A 282 -14.54 15.19 -27.74
CA LYS A 282 -13.37 15.76 -28.43
C LYS A 282 -12.07 15.23 -27.78
N ILE A 283 -12.02 13.93 -27.47
CA ILE A 283 -10.84 13.26 -26.92
C ILE A 283 -10.04 12.68 -28.06
N ASP A 284 -8.78 13.10 -28.18
CA ASP A 284 -7.84 12.49 -29.12
C ASP A 284 -7.53 11.05 -28.64
N PRO A 285 -7.55 10.02 -29.52
CA PRO A 285 -7.21 8.65 -29.15
C PRO A 285 -5.84 8.50 -28.48
N SER A 286 -4.87 9.34 -28.81
CA SER A 286 -3.55 9.34 -28.14
C SER A 286 -3.61 9.74 -26.65
N ASN A 287 -4.70 10.39 -26.22
CA ASN A 287 -4.96 10.74 -24.83
C ASN A 287 -5.87 9.73 -24.11
N LEU A 288 -6.08 8.54 -24.70
CA LEU A 288 -6.81 7.43 -24.11
C LEU A 288 -5.83 6.40 -23.54
N ALA A 289 -5.93 6.10 -22.25
CA ALA A 289 -5.25 4.97 -21.63
C ALA A 289 -6.22 3.78 -21.51
N VAL A 290 -5.76 2.58 -21.83
CA VAL A 290 -6.56 1.35 -21.80
C VAL A 290 -5.81 0.29 -20.97
N ASP A 291 -6.52 -0.37 -20.03
CA ASP A 291 -5.93 -1.53 -19.37
C ASP A 291 -5.70 -2.67 -20.37
N SER A 292 -4.43 -3.01 -20.56
CA SER A 292 -3.99 -4.08 -21.46
C SER A 292 -3.67 -5.39 -20.72
N THR A 293 -4.10 -5.55 -19.46
CA THR A 293 -3.84 -6.75 -18.67
C THR A 293 -4.63 -7.95 -19.24
N GLY A 294 -3.96 -9.06 -19.45
CA GLY A 294 -4.61 -10.28 -19.93
C GLY A 294 -5.39 -10.10 -21.24
N ALA A 295 -6.70 -10.28 -21.19
CA ALA A 295 -7.60 -10.10 -22.34
C ALA A 295 -7.68 -8.65 -22.86
N GLY A 296 -7.20 -7.67 -22.09
CA GLY A 296 -7.13 -6.27 -22.50
C GLY A 296 -6.15 -6.03 -23.64
N ASN A 297 -5.08 -6.83 -23.76
CA ASN A 297 -4.09 -6.64 -24.82
C ASN A 297 -4.64 -6.94 -26.22
N PRO A 298 -5.29 -8.09 -26.52
CA PRO A 298 -6.00 -8.31 -27.79
C PRO A 298 -7.11 -7.27 -28.06
N PHE A 299 -7.75 -6.77 -27.01
CA PHE A 299 -8.75 -5.72 -27.16
C PHE A 299 -8.13 -4.38 -27.61
N CYS A 300 -6.95 -4.02 -27.11
CA CYS A 300 -6.20 -2.88 -27.62
C CYS A 300 -5.86 -3.02 -29.11
N ASP A 301 -5.55 -4.24 -29.59
CA ASP A 301 -5.31 -4.49 -31.02
C ASP A 301 -6.56 -4.23 -31.86
N ILE A 302 -7.74 -4.61 -31.36
CA ILE A 302 -9.02 -4.31 -32.03
C ILE A 302 -9.29 -2.80 -32.06
N ILE A 303 -9.04 -2.09 -30.95
CA ILE A 303 -9.20 -0.63 -30.88
C ILE A 303 -8.33 0.06 -31.94
N GLU A 304 -7.07 -0.35 -32.07
CA GLU A 304 -6.15 0.25 -33.05
C GLU A 304 -6.49 -0.16 -34.48
N ALA A 305 -6.88 -1.41 -34.73
CA ALA A 305 -7.34 -1.90 -36.02
C ALA A 305 -8.59 -1.13 -36.52
N GLU A 306 -9.43 -0.70 -35.58
CA GLU A 306 -10.60 0.12 -35.85
C GLU A 306 -10.27 1.63 -36.02
N GLY A 307 -9.00 2.01 -36.07
CA GLY A 307 -8.51 3.35 -36.38
C GLY A 307 -8.33 4.29 -35.19
N LEU A 308 -8.47 3.83 -33.95
CA LEU A 308 -8.11 4.60 -32.78
C LEU A 308 -6.61 4.38 -32.46
N LEU A 309 -5.75 5.10 -33.17
CA LEU A 309 -4.29 4.88 -33.14
C LEU A 309 -3.63 5.57 -31.95
N ASN A 310 -2.45 5.05 -31.57
CA ASN A 310 -1.58 5.61 -30.52
C ASN A 310 -2.18 5.63 -29.12
N ILE A 311 -3.13 4.75 -28.82
CA ILE A 311 -3.65 4.62 -27.45
C ILE A 311 -2.52 4.27 -26.47
N LEU A 312 -2.66 4.66 -25.21
CA LEU A 312 -1.72 4.30 -24.15
C LEU A 312 -2.13 2.95 -23.55
N ARG A 313 -1.38 1.90 -23.87
CA ARG A 313 -1.60 0.57 -23.28
C ARG A 313 -0.97 0.51 -21.90
N VAL A 314 -1.75 0.16 -20.89
CA VAL A 314 -1.32 0.11 -19.48
C VAL A 314 -1.58 -1.27 -18.92
N SER A 315 -0.55 -2.01 -18.57
CA SER A 315 -0.68 -3.30 -17.88
C SER A 315 -0.61 -3.11 -16.37
N PHE A 316 -1.69 -3.34 -15.64
CA PHE A 316 -1.75 -3.18 -14.18
C PHE A 316 -0.77 -4.07 -13.43
N GLY A 317 -0.55 -5.29 -13.90
CA GLY A 317 0.45 -6.21 -13.34
C GLY A 317 1.89 -5.91 -13.77
N GLY A 318 2.08 -4.98 -14.71
CA GLY A 318 3.37 -4.63 -15.28
C GLY A 318 4.29 -3.89 -14.30
N LYS A 319 5.54 -3.70 -14.73
CA LYS A 319 6.55 -2.94 -13.98
C LYS A 319 6.12 -1.47 -13.83
N PRO A 320 6.29 -0.83 -12.66
CA PRO A 320 6.10 0.61 -12.48
C PRO A 320 7.02 1.42 -13.40
N SER A 321 6.68 2.69 -13.62
CA SER A 321 7.48 3.58 -14.46
C SER A 321 8.76 4.03 -13.74
N GLU A 322 9.74 4.47 -14.53
CA GLU A 322 10.96 5.14 -14.04
C GLU A 322 10.75 6.66 -13.85
N LYS A 323 9.50 7.13 -13.92
CA LYS A 323 9.18 8.54 -13.68
C LYS A 323 9.24 8.86 -12.20
N ARG A 324 9.66 10.09 -11.89
CA ARG A 324 9.60 10.60 -10.51
C ARG A 324 8.16 10.71 -10.04
N VAL A 325 7.97 10.48 -8.76
CA VAL A 325 6.65 10.56 -8.12
C VAL A 325 6.14 11.99 -8.09
N SER A 326 7.02 12.94 -7.81
CA SER A 326 6.77 14.38 -7.91
C SER A 326 7.99 15.11 -8.46
N VAL A 327 7.84 16.39 -8.81
CA VAL A 327 8.94 17.22 -9.31
C VAL A 327 10.08 17.32 -8.29
N ASN A 328 9.76 17.38 -7.01
CA ASN A 328 10.73 17.54 -5.93
C ASN A 328 11.26 16.21 -5.37
N SER A 329 10.64 15.08 -5.72
CA SER A 329 11.08 13.77 -5.26
C SER A 329 12.28 13.26 -6.07
N LYS A 330 13.23 12.63 -5.40
CA LYS A 330 14.30 11.85 -6.04
C LYS A 330 13.83 10.43 -6.40
N LEU A 331 12.75 9.96 -5.75
CA LEU A 331 12.26 8.60 -5.86
C LEU A 331 11.46 8.39 -7.16
N ILE A 332 11.64 7.23 -7.77
CA ILE A 332 10.95 6.81 -9.00
C ILE A 332 9.97 5.68 -8.73
N GLY A 333 9.01 5.50 -9.63
CA GLY A 333 7.94 4.51 -9.45
C GLY A 333 8.45 3.09 -9.21
N THR A 334 9.52 2.68 -9.88
CA THR A 334 10.10 1.33 -9.73
C THR A 334 10.74 1.09 -8.36
N GLU A 335 11.11 2.12 -7.63
CA GLU A 335 11.67 2.01 -6.29
C GLU A 335 10.55 1.86 -5.24
N LEU A 336 9.40 2.52 -5.45
CA LEU A 336 8.34 2.69 -4.47
C LEU A 336 7.21 1.68 -4.59
N TYR A 337 6.87 1.24 -5.80
CA TYR A 337 5.66 0.48 -6.07
C TYR A 337 5.95 -0.94 -6.53
N ALA A 338 5.13 -1.89 -6.09
CA ALA A 338 5.28 -3.29 -6.44
C ALA A 338 4.89 -3.59 -7.91
N ASN A 339 3.91 -2.86 -8.43
CA ASN A 339 3.41 -3.01 -9.80
C ASN A 339 2.81 -1.70 -10.33
N ARG A 340 2.44 -1.68 -11.60
CA ARG A 340 1.88 -0.50 -12.27
C ARG A 340 0.56 -0.03 -11.65
N CYS A 341 -0.34 -0.95 -11.27
CA CYS A 341 -1.58 -0.61 -10.58
C CYS A 341 -1.31 0.20 -9.31
N SER A 342 -0.36 -0.24 -8.50
CA SER A 342 0.04 0.49 -7.29
C SER A 342 0.53 1.90 -7.60
N GLU A 343 1.37 2.05 -8.61
CA GLU A 343 1.84 3.38 -9.04
C GLU A 343 0.67 4.29 -9.43
N LEU A 344 -0.30 3.81 -10.19
CA LEU A 344 -1.43 4.61 -10.65
C LEU A 344 -2.28 5.12 -9.48
N TRP A 345 -2.61 4.24 -8.55
CA TRP A 345 -3.41 4.58 -7.37
C TRP A 345 -2.70 5.60 -6.47
N PHE A 346 -1.41 5.41 -6.22
CA PHE A 346 -0.64 6.35 -5.41
C PHE A 346 -0.33 7.66 -6.15
N ALA A 347 -0.22 7.66 -7.47
CA ALA A 347 -0.10 8.88 -8.25
C ALA A 347 -1.31 9.81 -8.09
N GLY A 348 -2.53 9.25 -8.06
CA GLY A 348 -3.73 10.01 -7.75
C GLY A 348 -3.70 10.61 -6.33
N LYS A 349 -3.20 9.85 -5.33
CA LYS A 349 -3.01 10.35 -3.95
C LYS A 349 -2.07 11.54 -3.92
N GLU A 350 -0.96 11.46 -4.65
CA GLU A 350 0.03 12.54 -4.71
C GLU A 350 -0.53 13.79 -5.40
N LEU A 351 -1.26 13.65 -6.51
CA LEU A 351 -1.94 14.75 -7.17
C LEU A 351 -3.01 15.40 -6.27
N MET A 352 -3.70 14.61 -5.46
CA MET A 352 -4.65 15.14 -4.46
C MET A 352 -3.93 15.91 -3.36
N ARG A 353 -2.79 15.41 -2.85
CA ARG A 353 -1.94 16.08 -1.87
C ARG A 353 -1.44 17.44 -2.39
N THR A 354 -1.01 17.49 -3.63
CA THR A 354 -0.54 18.71 -4.31
C THR A 354 -1.66 19.60 -4.85
N LYS A 355 -2.94 19.29 -4.55
CA LYS A 355 -4.12 20.03 -5.01
C LYS A 355 -4.21 20.13 -6.55
N GLN A 356 -3.86 19.05 -7.23
CA GLN A 356 -3.92 18.96 -8.70
C GLN A 356 -4.99 17.98 -9.19
N LEU A 357 -5.74 17.31 -8.31
CA LEU A 357 -6.82 16.39 -8.67
C LEU A 357 -8.16 16.94 -8.19
N PHE A 358 -9.14 17.06 -9.10
CA PHE A 358 -10.47 17.58 -8.85
C PHE A 358 -11.55 16.73 -9.50
N GLY A 359 -12.83 17.00 -9.20
CA GLY A 359 -13.96 16.34 -9.83
C GLY A 359 -14.22 14.90 -9.36
N ILE A 360 -13.74 14.52 -8.16
CA ILE A 360 -14.00 13.20 -7.59
C ILE A 360 -15.50 13.10 -7.25
N SER A 361 -16.24 12.20 -7.94
CA SER A 361 -17.64 11.92 -7.64
C SER A 361 -17.80 11.06 -6.38
N ASN A 362 -19.02 11.00 -5.84
CA ASN A 362 -19.32 10.15 -4.69
C ASN A 362 -19.10 8.66 -4.99
N GLU A 363 -19.44 8.20 -6.20
CA GLU A 363 -19.24 6.82 -6.64
C GLU A 363 -17.74 6.48 -6.72
N LEU A 364 -16.95 7.38 -7.28
CA LEU A 364 -15.50 7.24 -7.34
C LEU A 364 -14.90 7.25 -5.93
N ALA A 365 -15.31 8.19 -5.07
CA ALA A 365 -14.84 8.28 -3.69
C ALA A 365 -15.12 6.99 -2.90
N ALA A 366 -16.30 6.37 -3.10
CA ALA A 366 -16.67 5.11 -2.45
C ALA A 366 -15.78 3.92 -2.86
N GLU A 367 -15.31 3.87 -4.12
CA GLU A 367 -14.35 2.86 -4.56
C GLU A 367 -12.92 3.18 -4.09
N MET A 368 -12.52 4.47 -4.13
CA MET A 368 -11.20 4.92 -3.67
C MET A 368 -10.98 4.63 -2.19
N THR A 369 -11.94 4.98 -1.34
CA THR A 369 -11.84 4.78 0.12
C THR A 369 -11.93 3.31 0.54
N GLY A 370 -12.47 2.46 -0.32
CA GLY A 370 -12.56 1.02 -0.09
C GLY A 370 -11.27 0.26 -0.37
N ARG A 371 -10.32 0.80 -1.15
CA ARG A 371 -9.13 0.07 -1.60
C ARG A 371 -8.01 0.12 -0.57
N ARG A 372 -7.50 -1.06 -0.21
CA ARG A 372 -6.43 -1.25 0.77
C ARG A 372 -5.06 -1.37 0.09
N PHE A 373 -4.01 -1.24 0.87
CA PHE A 373 -2.66 -1.53 0.40
C PHE A 373 -1.81 -2.16 1.50
N ASP A 374 -0.74 -2.81 1.10
CA ASP A 374 0.26 -3.42 1.96
C ASP A 374 1.66 -3.01 1.57
N MET A 375 2.59 -3.14 2.53
CA MET A 375 4.02 -3.01 2.27
C MET A 375 4.58 -4.37 1.84
N TYR A 376 4.95 -4.48 0.59
CA TYR A 376 5.46 -5.70 -0.04
C TYR A 376 6.99 -5.70 -0.06
N LYS A 377 7.61 -6.75 0.50
CA LYS A 377 9.07 -6.91 0.54
C LYS A 377 9.53 -7.80 -0.61
N SER A 378 10.22 -7.21 -1.59
CA SER A 378 10.92 -7.92 -2.65
C SER A 378 12.28 -7.26 -2.88
N GLY A 379 13.24 -7.58 -1.99
CA GLY A 379 14.55 -6.92 -1.93
C GLY A 379 14.51 -5.53 -1.25
N SER A 380 13.64 -4.64 -1.69
CA SER A 380 13.28 -3.38 -1.04
C SER A 380 11.80 -3.35 -0.66
N LEU A 381 11.46 -2.54 0.32
CA LEU A 381 10.07 -2.34 0.75
C LEU A 381 9.33 -1.52 -0.32
N LYS A 382 8.20 -2.06 -0.82
CA LYS A 382 7.39 -1.42 -1.86
C LYS A 382 5.91 -1.42 -1.49
N MET A 383 5.19 -0.38 -1.86
CA MET A 383 3.75 -0.31 -1.70
C MET A 383 3.05 -1.18 -2.75
N LYS A 384 2.13 -2.04 -2.30
CA LYS A 384 1.32 -2.90 -3.15
C LYS A 384 -0.15 -2.71 -2.84
N VAL A 385 -0.91 -2.28 -3.83
CA VAL A 385 -2.36 -2.13 -3.74
C VAL A 385 -3.02 -3.50 -3.74
N GLU A 386 -4.08 -3.64 -2.95
CA GLU A 386 -4.94 -4.83 -2.87
C GLU A 386 -5.39 -5.30 -4.26
N GLY A 387 -5.35 -6.62 -4.52
CA GLY A 387 -5.79 -7.20 -5.78
C GLY A 387 -7.29 -7.02 -6.04
N LYS A 388 -7.73 -6.93 -7.31
CA LYS A 388 -9.16 -6.90 -7.65
C LYS A 388 -9.95 -8.08 -7.05
N PRO A 389 -9.44 -9.33 -7.07
CA PRO A 389 -10.15 -10.47 -6.46
C PRO A 389 -10.40 -10.30 -4.96
N ASP A 390 -9.40 -9.81 -4.21
CA ASP A 390 -9.49 -9.61 -2.77
C ASP A 390 -10.48 -8.47 -2.44
N PHE A 391 -10.38 -7.35 -3.17
CA PHE A 391 -11.31 -6.25 -3.07
C PHE A 391 -12.76 -6.69 -3.35
N LYS A 392 -12.98 -7.43 -4.45
CA LYS A 392 -14.30 -7.96 -4.83
C LYS A 392 -14.85 -8.95 -3.81
N SER A 393 -14.00 -9.82 -3.27
CA SER A 393 -14.39 -10.77 -2.20
C SER A 393 -14.87 -10.04 -0.95
N ARG A 394 -14.24 -8.90 -0.60
CA ARG A 394 -14.53 -8.13 0.60
C ARG A 394 -15.73 -7.19 0.46
N LEU A 395 -15.87 -6.52 -0.69
CA LEU A 395 -16.87 -5.48 -0.91
C LEU A 395 -18.01 -5.89 -1.87
N GLY A 396 -17.95 -7.11 -2.43
CA GLY A 396 -18.96 -7.63 -3.34
C GLY A 396 -18.99 -7.03 -4.75
N LYS A 397 -18.09 -6.08 -5.04
CA LYS A 397 -17.98 -5.38 -6.34
C LYS A 397 -16.54 -5.09 -6.70
N SER A 398 -16.25 -4.95 -8.00
CA SER A 398 -14.94 -4.55 -8.51
C SER A 398 -14.78 -3.01 -8.47
N PRO A 399 -13.57 -2.46 -8.33
CA PRO A 399 -13.32 -1.02 -8.33
C PRO A 399 -13.16 -0.47 -9.77
N ASP A 400 -14.09 -0.82 -10.67
CA ASP A 400 -13.98 -0.55 -12.10
C ASP A 400 -13.99 0.96 -12.43
N ILE A 401 -14.77 1.75 -11.66
CA ILE A 401 -14.81 3.22 -11.82
C ILE A 401 -13.47 3.82 -11.43
N ALA A 402 -12.91 3.40 -10.30
CA ALA A 402 -11.63 3.91 -9.82
C ALA A 402 -10.46 3.50 -10.73
N ASP A 403 -10.43 2.24 -11.18
CA ASP A 403 -9.39 1.77 -12.09
C ASP A 403 -9.42 2.55 -13.42
N ALA A 404 -10.60 2.80 -14.00
CA ALA A 404 -10.76 3.65 -15.19
C ALA A 404 -10.36 5.11 -14.92
N ALA A 405 -10.69 5.67 -13.75
CA ALA A 405 -10.29 7.03 -13.37
C ALA A 405 -8.77 7.15 -13.25
N PHE A 406 -8.09 6.17 -12.65
CA PHE A 406 -6.63 6.19 -12.54
C PHE A 406 -5.93 5.95 -13.88
N LEU A 407 -6.53 5.23 -14.81
CA LEU A 407 -6.07 5.19 -16.22
C LEU A 407 -6.21 6.56 -16.89
N CYS A 408 -7.31 7.28 -16.66
CA CYS A 408 -7.48 8.64 -17.16
C CYS A 408 -6.39 9.58 -16.61
N ILE A 409 -6.09 9.51 -15.32
CA ILE A 409 -4.99 10.24 -14.70
C ILE A 409 -3.64 9.83 -15.32
N ASP A 410 -3.44 8.55 -15.63
CA ASP A 410 -2.19 8.12 -16.27
C ASP A 410 -2.06 8.64 -17.70
N ALA A 411 -3.15 8.70 -18.48
CA ALA A 411 -3.15 9.39 -19.77
C ALA A 411 -2.70 10.85 -19.62
N ALA A 412 -3.24 11.56 -18.63
CA ALA A 412 -2.83 12.93 -18.30
C ALA A 412 -1.34 13.04 -17.96
N ARG A 413 -0.81 12.10 -17.14
CA ARG A 413 0.60 12.05 -16.76
C ARG A 413 1.54 11.70 -17.92
N GLN A 414 1.17 10.72 -18.75
CA GLN A 414 2.04 10.19 -19.80
C GLN A 414 2.01 11.04 -21.07
N ARG A 415 0.86 11.60 -21.43
CA ARG A 415 0.60 12.29 -22.71
C ARG A 415 0.52 13.80 -22.59
N LEU A 416 0.00 14.32 -21.45
CA LEU A 416 -0.25 15.75 -21.26
C LEU A 416 0.69 16.40 -20.24
N GLY A 417 1.68 15.65 -19.74
CA GLY A 417 2.75 16.20 -18.88
C GLY A 417 2.30 16.55 -17.45
N LEU A 418 1.20 15.97 -16.95
CA LEU A 418 0.77 16.18 -15.58
C LEU A 418 1.76 15.52 -14.62
N VAL A 419 2.43 16.31 -13.79
CA VAL A 419 3.38 15.85 -12.76
C VAL A 419 3.01 16.52 -11.45
N ALA A 420 3.08 15.79 -10.35
CA ALA A 420 2.80 16.33 -9.03
C ALA A 420 3.79 17.45 -8.68
N THR A 421 3.25 18.64 -8.42
CA THR A 421 3.99 19.86 -8.08
C THR A 421 3.27 20.61 -6.96
N GLU A 422 4.00 21.23 -6.05
CA GLU A 422 3.39 22.08 -5.04
C GLU A 422 2.67 23.28 -5.70
N PRO A 423 1.55 23.73 -5.11
CA PRO A 423 0.82 24.87 -5.62
C PRO A 423 1.67 26.14 -5.64
N PRO A 424 1.43 27.10 -6.56
CA PRO A 424 2.12 28.38 -6.60
C PRO A 424 2.06 29.12 -5.25
N LYS A 425 3.17 29.69 -4.80
CA LYS A 425 3.31 30.33 -3.46
C LYS A 425 2.24 31.36 -3.11
N ASN A 426 1.58 31.97 -4.10
CA ASN A 426 0.53 32.97 -3.89
C ASN A 426 -0.79 32.41 -3.32
N GLN A 427 -0.99 31.07 -3.32
CA GLN A 427 -2.16 30.45 -2.67
C GLN A 427 -1.93 29.99 -1.23
N ALA A 428 -0.69 29.81 -0.79
CA ALA A 428 -0.42 29.40 0.59
C ALA A 428 -0.83 30.46 1.63
N ASN A 429 -0.89 31.73 1.25
CA ASN A 429 -1.25 32.85 2.12
C ASN A 429 -2.76 33.16 2.19
N GLY A 430 -3.60 32.51 1.37
CA GLY A 430 -5.06 32.79 1.33
C GLY A 430 -5.92 31.91 2.25
N MET A 431 -5.37 30.84 2.82
CA MET A 431 -6.13 29.90 3.67
C MET A 431 -5.66 29.81 5.14
N SER A 432 -4.70 30.62 5.58
CA SER A 432 -4.32 30.76 6.98
C SER A 432 -4.89 32.03 7.61
N GLY A 433 -6.18 32.29 7.40
CA GLY A 433 -6.94 33.14 8.33
C GLY A 433 -7.20 32.32 9.59
N PRO A 434 -7.03 32.89 10.81
CA PRO A 434 -7.35 32.18 12.03
C PRO A 434 -8.81 31.73 11.97
N ALA A 435 -9.06 30.47 12.32
CA ALA A 435 -10.42 29.95 12.46
C ALA A 435 -11.20 30.92 13.33
N LYS A 436 -12.25 31.58 12.77
CA LYS A 436 -13.09 32.48 13.52
C LYS A 436 -13.61 31.73 14.73
N SER A 437 -13.38 32.26 15.90
CA SER A 437 -13.80 31.64 17.12
C SER A 437 -15.33 31.49 17.13
N MET A 438 -15.84 30.49 17.85
CA MET A 438 -17.28 30.23 17.94
C MET A 438 -18.08 31.48 18.44
N LYS A 439 -17.40 32.46 19.06
CA LYS A 439 -17.97 33.78 19.47
C LYS A 439 -18.23 34.68 18.26
N ASP A 440 -17.46 34.62 17.18
CA ASP A 440 -17.66 35.44 15.99
C ASP A 440 -18.87 34.99 15.17
N LEU A 441 -19.21 33.68 15.20
CA LEU A 441 -20.41 33.14 14.55
C LEU A 441 -21.70 33.56 15.28
N THR A 442 -21.65 33.71 16.59
CA THR A 442 -22.81 34.14 17.40
C THR A 442 -23.16 35.61 17.15
N SER A 443 -22.17 36.46 16.91
CA SER A 443 -22.39 37.90 16.61
C SER A 443 -22.98 38.12 15.22
N ILE A 444 -22.64 37.26 14.24
CA ILE A 444 -23.19 37.32 12.87
C ILE A 444 -24.65 36.85 12.84
N LEU A 445 -25.01 35.85 13.64
CA LEU A 445 -26.40 35.38 13.74
C LEU A 445 -27.31 36.37 14.50
N GLN A 446 -26.78 37.14 15.46
CA GLN A 446 -27.55 38.19 16.17
C GLN A 446 -27.75 39.44 15.31
N SER A 447 -26.86 39.80 14.41
CA SER A 447 -27.02 40.93 13.50
C SER A 447 -28.02 40.71 12.36
N SER A 448 -28.26 39.42 11.99
CA SER A 448 -29.26 39.07 10.95
C SER A 448 -30.70 39.01 11.45
N GLN A 449 -30.93 39.02 12.78
CA GLN A 449 -32.28 39.07 13.37
C GLN A 449 -32.79 40.49 13.65
N LEU A 450 -31.94 41.51 13.51
CA LEU A 450 -32.31 42.93 13.76
C LEU A 450 -32.57 43.76 12.47
N SER A 451 -32.49 43.15 11.30
CA SER A 451 -32.79 43.81 9.99
C SER A 451 -34.10 43.35 9.33
N GLY A 452 -35.00 42.76 10.10
CA GLY A 452 -36.31 42.28 9.62
C GLY A 452 -37.42 42.64 10.57
N ALA A 453 -37.57 43.97 10.85
CA ALA A 453 -38.77 44.55 11.47
C ALA A 453 -39.10 45.84 10.76
#